data_0500c26f3dc0ad4f5ae6b0cd608bad96
#
_entry.id   0500c26f3dc0ad4f5ae6b0cd608bad96
#
_cell.length_a   1.000
_cell.length_b   1.000
_cell.length_c   1.000
_cell.angle_alpha   90.00
_cell.angle_beta   90.00
_cell.angle_gamma   90.00
#
_symmetry.space_group_name_H-M   'P 1'
#
loop_
_entity.id
_entity.type
_entity.pdbx_description
1 polymer ?
#
loop_
_entity_poly.entity_id
_entity_poly.type
_entity_poly.pdbx_seq_one_letter_code
_entity_poly.pdbx_strand_id
1 'polypeptide(L)'
;FYVQVEVDGVWQEFGTGFTVGYKRLLRGSLVEAQKVRVMITESQDLPVLTKISLYKTPSLSKTEVVQGLAFAEKSLAVTKGETLHFRIERSESNTPLEAKISIQPGTGVHGVAYQDEIQVLQFQAGESKKDLCLPTLHFAADKTLDFYLNLTVDGQLVDQAQVQVS
;
A
#
# COMPACT_ATOMS: atom_id res chain seq x y z
N PHE A 1 -26.39 -5.06 -4.61
CA PHE A 1 -26.71 -4.04 -3.62
C PHE A 1 -25.88 -2.78 -3.85
N TYR A 2 -26.38 -1.65 -3.39
CA TYR A 2 -25.63 -0.40 -3.31
C TYR A 2 -25.86 0.31 -1.97
N VAL A 3 -24.89 1.11 -1.58
CA VAL A 3 -24.94 1.91 -0.36
C VAL A 3 -25.02 3.38 -0.76
N GLN A 4 -25.92 4.11 -0.14
CA GLN A 4 -26.07 5.54 -0.32
C GLN A 4 -25.94 6.27 1.00
N VAL A 5 -25.46 7.50 0.90
CA VAL A 5 -25.33 8.46 2.01
C VAL A 5 -26.14 9.72 1.70
N GLU A 6 -26.77 10.30 2.72
CA GLU A 6 -27.49 11.56 2.60
C GLU A 6 -26.58 12.71 3.05
N VAL A 7 -26.29 13.59 2.12
CA VAL A 7 -25.49 14.80 2.34
C VAL A 7 -26.36 15.99 1.97
N ASP A 8 -26.61 16.88 2.90
CA ASP A 8 -27.44 18.09 2.71
C ASP A 8 -28.82 17.79 2.09
N GLY A 9 -29.43 16.68 2.52
CA GLY A 9 -30.74 16.24 2.06
C GLY A 9 -30.75 15.52 0.70
N VAL A 10 -29.57 15.33 0.08
CA VAL A 10 -29.43 14.65 -1.22
C VAL A 10 -28.78 13.28 -1.03
N TRP A 11 -29.39 12.24 -1.59
CA TRP A 11 -28.83 10.89 -1.59
C TRP A 11 -27.77 10.74 -2.67
N GLN A 12 -26.57 10.36 -2.28
CA GLN A 12 -25.44 10.11 -3.15
C GLN A 12 -24.97 8.66 -3.02
N GLU A 13 -24.50 8.06 -4.11
CA GLU A 13 -23.96 6.73 -4.07
C GLU A 13 -22.59 6.74 -3.36
N PHE A 14 -22.44 5.86 -2.37
CA PHE A 14 -21.19 5.65 -1.65
C PHE A 14 -20.40 4.45 -2.20
N GLY A 15 -21.10 3.45 -2.70
CA GLY A 15 -20.48 2.29 -3.32
C GLY A 15 -21.45 1.15 -3.58
N THR A 16 -21.02 0.21 -4.40
CA THR A 16 -21.80 -0.94 -4.86
C THR A 16 -21.11 -2.27 -4.60
N GLY A 17 -21.86 -3.36 -4.70
CA GLY A 17 -21.35 -4.72 -4.64
C GLY A 17 -22.37 -5.73 -5.14
N PHE A 18 -21.84 -6.86 -5.63
CA PHE A 18 -22.70 -7.95 -6.14
C PHE A 18 -23.20 -8.87 -5.02
N THR A 19 -22.33 -9.17 -4.06
CA THR A 19 -22.66 -10.07 -2.95
C THR A 19 -22.19 -9.49 -1.62
N VAL A 20 -22.91 -9.79 -0.54
CA VAL A 20 -22.52 -9.45 0.83
C VAL A 20 -21.71 -10.61 1.44
N GLY A 21 -22.12 -11.86 1.22
CA GLY A 21 -21.52 -13.05 1.82
C GLY A 21 -21.58 -13.00 3.36
N TYR A 22 -20.60 -13.66 4.01
CA TYR A 22 -20.49 -13.67 5.47
C TYR A 22 -20.11 -12.30 6.05
N LYS A 23 -19.27 -11.56 5.35
CA LYS A 23 -18.83 -10.21 5.73
C LYS A 23 -18.39 -9.43 4.50
N ARG A 24 -18.87 -8.21 4.38
CA ARG A 24 -18.44 -7.29 3.33
C ARG A 24 -17.93 -5.99 3.93
N LEU A 25 -16.73 -5.60 3.53
CA LEU A 25 -16.17 -4.27 3.79
C LEU A 25 -16.29 -3.44 2.52
N LEU A 26 -16.95 -2.31 2.63
CA LEU A 26 -17.03 -1.31 1.57
C LEU A 26 -16.20 -0.11 1.98
N ARG A 27 -15.32 0.33 1.11
CA ARG A 27 -14.50 1.53 1.32
C ARG A 27 -14.96 2.60 0.35
N GLY A 28 -15.03 3.82 0.80
CA GLY A 28 -15.34 4.99 -0.01
C GLY A 28 -14.54 6.20 0.45
N SER A 29 -14.72 7.29 -0.26
CA SER A 29 -14.17 8.58 0.13
C SER A 29 -14.71 9.04 1.48
N LEU A 30 -13.95 9.85 2.22
CA LEU A 30 -14.45 10.47 3.43
C LEU A 30 -15.62 11.38 3.08
N VAL A 31 -16.75 11.15 3.74
CA VAL A 31 -17.96 11.92 3.56
C VAL A 31 -18.61 12.18 4.93
N GLU A 32 -19.08 13.40 5.15
CA GLU A 32 -19.97 13.72 6.27
C GLU A 32 -21.41 13.55 5.80
N ALA A 33 -22.12 12.62 6.42
CA ALA A 33 -23.48 12.29 6.04
C ALA A 33 -24.38 12.18 7.26
N GLN A 34 -25.62 12.59 7.09
CA GLN A 34 -26.65 12.51 8.14
C GLN A 34 -27.28 11.12 8.22
N LYS A 35 -27.35 10.41 7.08
CA LYS A 35 -27.96 9.09 7.02
C LYS A 35 -27.20 8.19 6.04
N VAL A 36 -27.29 6.90 6.29
CA VAL A 36 -26.78 5.85 5.40
C VAL A 36 -27.90 4.84 5.15
N ARG A 37 -28.03 4.39 3.91
CA ARG A 37 -28.94 3.29 3.57
C ARG A 37 -28.26 2.26 2.69
N VAL A 38 -28.65 1.00 2.90
CA VAL A 38 -28.26 -0.12 2.06
C VAL A 38 -29.49 -0.54 1.26
N MET A 39 -29.36 -0.55 -0.05
CA MET A 39 -30.40 -0.97 -0.98
C MET A 39 -30.01 -2.30 -1.60
N ILE A 40 -30.81 -3.35 -1.31
CA ILE A 40 -30.64 -4.67 -1.90
C ILE A 40 -31.59 -4.73 -3.10
N THR A 41 -31.02 -4.77 -4.28
CA THR A 41 -31.79 -4.70 -5.54
C THR A 41 -32.20 -6.08 -6.03
N GLU A 42 -31.43 -7.10 -5.69
CA GLU A 42 -31.66 -8.47 -6.11
C GLU A 42 -31.13 -9.44 -5.06
N SER A 43 -31.85 -10.52 -4.81
CA SER A 43 -31.48 -11.55 -3.86
C SER A 43 -32.06 -12.89 -4.32
N GLN A 44 -31.31 -13.96 -4.17
CA GLN A 44 -31.78 -15.32 -4.47
C GLN A 44 -32.74 -15.85 -3.40
N ASP A 45 -32.64 -15.31 -2.17
CA ASP A 45 -33.48 -15.68 -1.03
C ASP A 45 -33.71 -14.43 -0.17
N LEU A 46 -34.51 -14.54 0.91
CA LEU A 46 -34.78 -13.44 1.82
C LEU A 46 -33.47 -12.93 2.45
N PRO A 47 -33.02 -11.70 2.16
CA PRO A 47 -31.76 -11.21 2.67
C PRO A 47 -31.85 -10.92 4.17
N VAL A 48 -30.93 -11.47 4.96
CA VAL A 48 -30.81 -11.20 6.39
C VAL A 48 -29.49 -10.48 6.66
N LEU A 49 -29.57 -9.24 7.07
CA LEU A 49 -28.41 -8.46 7.53
C LEU A 49 -28.40 -8.45 9.06
N THR A 50 -27.43 -9.11 9.66
CA THR A 50 -27.29 -9.21 11.12
C THR A 50 -26.62 -7.99 11.72
N LYS A 51 -25.78 -7.30 10.97
CA LYS A 51 -25.06 -6.12 11.46
C LYS A 51 -24.59 -5.22 10.32
N ILE A 52 -24.80 -3.91 10.51
CA ILE A 52 -24.17 -2.85 9.71
C ILE A 52 -23.33 -2.01 10.67
N SER A 53 -22.10 -1.74 10.32
CA SER A 53 -21.21 -0.91 11.13
C SER A 53 -20.53 0.12 10.25
N LEU A 54 -20.46 1.33 10.75
CA LEU A 54 -19.76 2.45 10.11
C LEU A 54 -18.48 2.71 10.89
N TYR A 55 -17.40 2.83 10.16
CA TYR A 55 -16.09 3.17 10.73
C TYR A 55 -15.59 4.41 10.03
N LYS A 56 -15.32 5.44 10.82
CA LYS A 56 -14.43 6.50 10.35
C LYS A 56 -13.03 5.89 10.36
N THR A 57 -12.46 5.67 9.19
CA THR A 57 -11.01 5.48 9.11
C THR A 57 -10.44 6.72 9.78
N PRO A 58 -9.57 6.61 10.82
CA PRO A 58 -8.84 7.77 11.27
C PRO A 58 -8.38 8.44 9.98
N SER A 59 -8.73 9.70 9.77
CA SER A 59 -8.08 10.45 8.72
C SER A 59 -6.62 10.25 9.05
N LEU A 60 -5.96 9.43 8.26
CA LEU A 60 -4.53 9.55 8.17
C LEU A 60 -4.42 11.04 7.94
N SER A 61 -4.06 11.76 9.00
CA SER A 61 -3.76 13.18 8.91
C SER A 61 -3.02 13.24 7.60
N LYS A 62 -3.48 14.09 6.68
CA LYS A 62 -2.79 14.30 5.42
C LYS A 62 -1.37 14.46 5.86
N THR A 63 -0.69 13.31 5.99
CA THR A 63 0.72 13.27 6.31
C THR A 63 1.20 14.10 5.17
N GLU A 64 1.70 15.27 5.49
CA GLU A 64 2.38 16.07 4.48
C GLU A 64 3.16 15.03 3.74
N VAL A 65 2.73 14.78 2.50
CA VAL A 65 3.39 13.80 1.63
C VAL A 65 4.83 14.17 1.87
N VAL A 66 5.64 13.26 2.44
CA VAL A 66 7.03 13.59 2.77
C VAL A 66 7.63 13.88 1.42
N GLN A 67 7.45 15.15 1.02
CA GLN A 67 7.76 15.60 -0.31
C GLN A 67 9.25 15.38 -0.43
N GLY A 68 9.58 14.56 -1.38
CA GLY A 68 10.95 14.31 -1.73
C GLY A 68 11.65 13.12 -1.08
N LEU A 69 10.96 12.20 -0.40
CA LEU A 69 11.54 10.89 -0.06
C LEU A 69 11.20 9.91 -1.17
N ALA A 70 12.21 9.41 -1.87
CA ALA A 70 12.03 8.54 -3.03
C ALA A 70 13.23 7.60 -3.24
N PHE A 71 13.00 6.51 -3.97
CA PHE A 71 14.09 5.75 -4.56
C PHE A 71 14.78 6.60 -5.64
N ALA A 72 16.11 6.60 -5.65
CA ALA A 72 16.90 7.27 -6.68
C ALA A 72 16.60 6.69 -8.08
N GLU A 73 16.30 5.38 -8.12
CA GLU A 73 15.96 4.66 -9.33
C GLU A 73 14.64 3.90 -9.12
N LYS A 74 13.73 3.95 -10.10
CA LYS A 74 12.41 3.29 -10.04
C LYS A 74 12.42 1.88 -10.62
N SER A 75 13.43 1.56 -11.40
CA SER A 75 13.65 0.25 -11.99
C SER A 75 15.06 -0.21 -11.67
N LEU A 76 15.15 -1.30 -10.95
CA LEU A 76 16.40 -1.88 -10.46
C LEU A 76 16.57 -3.26 -11.09
N ALA A 77 17.79 -3.63 -11.40
CA ALA A 77 18.12 -4.95 -11.94
C ALA A 77 19.26 -5.56 -11.15
N VAL A 78 19.18 -6.87 -10.91
CA VAL A 78 20.21 -7.62 -10.20
C VAL A 78 20.26 -9.06 -10.72
N THR A 79 21.45 -9.66 -10.73
CA THR A 79 21.62 -11.08 -11.02
C THR A 79 21.20 -11.92 -9.81
N LYS A 80 20.52 -13.04 -10.06
CA LYS A 80 20.12 -13.98 -9.01
C LYS A 80 21.31 -14.44 -8.16
N GLY A 81 21.12 -14.39 -6.85
CA GLY A 81 22.18 -14.71 -5.87
C GLY A 81 23.15 -13.57 -5.57
N GLU A 82 23.04 -12.45 -6.28
CA GLU A 82 23.84 -11.25 -5.98
C GLU A 82 23.07 -10.31 -5.03
N THR A 83 23.76 -9.33 -4.51
CA THR A 83 23.19 -8.32 -3.62
C THR A 83 22.75 -7.12 -4.45
N LEU A 84 21.45 -6.78 -4.37
CA LEU A 84 20.91 -5.57 -4.92
C LEU A 84 21.38 -4.38 -4.09
N HIS A 85 21.96 -3.37 -4.73
CA HIS A 85 22.31 -2.09 -4.13
C HIS A 85 21.37 -1.03 -4.66
N PHE A 86 20.81 -0.20 -3.77
CA PHE A 86 19.90 0.88 -4.14
C PHE A 86 20.01 2.06 -3.18
N ARG A 87 19.53 3.19 -3.61
CA ARG A 87 19.59 4.44 -2.85
C ARG A 87 18.21 5.02 -2.64
N ILE A 88 18.00 5.58 -1.46
CA ILE A 88 16.87 6.44 -1.14
C ILE A 88 17.39 7.85 -0.95
N GLU A 89 16.71 8.80 -1.57
CA GLU A 89 17.02 10.22 -1.50
C GLU A 89 15.88 10.99 -0.83
N ARG A 90 16.23 12.09 -0.19
CA ARG A 90 15.32 12.95 0.54
C ARG A 90 15.65 14.42 0.23
N SER A 91 14.67 15.16 -0.32
CA SER A 91 14.87 16.58 -0.67
C SER A 91 14.87 17.51 0.53
N GLU A 92 14.06 17.20 1.56
CA GLU A 92 14.00 17.98 2.80
C GLU A 92 14.62 17.20 3.95
N SER A 93 15.73 17.66 4.50
CA SER A 93 16.51 16.92 5.49
C SER A 93 16.57 17.60 6.88
N ASN A 94 15.79 18.65 7.11
CA ASN A 94 15.91 19.48 8.31
C ASN A 94 15.44 18.79 9.61
N THR A 95 14.63 17.74 9.50
CA THR A 95 14.09 17.01 10.66
C THR A 95 14.46 15.53 10.57
N PRO A 96 14.60 14.81 11.69
CA PRO A 96 14.71 13.35 11.66
C PRO A 96 13.46 12.72 11.01
N LEU A 97 13.63 11.59 10.34
CA LEU A 97 12.55 10.86 9.69
C LEU A 97 12.76 9.35 9.83
N GLU A 98 11.72 8.63 10.24
CA GLU A 98 11.67 7.18 10.15
C GLU A 98 10.87 6.75 8.92
N ALA A 99 11.46 5.88 8.11
CA ALA A 99 10.81 5.24 6.98
C ALA A 99 10.99 3.73 7.06
N LYS A 100 10.15 2.98 6.36
CA LYS A 100 10.24 1.51 6.29
C LYS A 100 10.23 1.08 4.84
N ILE A 101 11.06 0.08 4.55
CA ILE A 101 11.01 -0.63 3.29
C ILE A 101 10.40 -2.00 3.53
N SER A 102 9.44 -2.35 2.71
CA SER A 102 8.85 -3.69 2.66
C SER A 102 8.86 -4.21 1.23
N ILE A 103 8.82 -5.53 1.08
CA ILE A 103 8.80 -6.17 -0.24
C ILE A 103 7.37 -6.59 -0.56
N GLN A 104 6.94 -6.25 -1.78
CA GLN A 104 5.68 -6.72 -2.35
C GLN A 104 5.98 -7.71 -3.46
N PRO A 105 5.44 -8.94 -3.43
CA PRO A 105 5.63 -9.90 -4.50
C PRO A 105 5.13 -9.40 -5.85
N GLY A 106 5.90 -9.70 -6.91
CA GLY A 106 5.46 -9.67 -8.30
C GLY A 106 5.39 -11.11 -8.83
N THR A 107 6.14 -11.43 -9.87
CA THR A 107 6.34 -12.81 -10.33
C THR A 107 7.36 -13.56 -9.46
N GLY A 108 8.24 -12.83 -8.77
CA GLY A 108 9.15 -13.35 -7.75
C GLY A 108 8.43 -13.50 -6.41
N VAL A 109 8.59 -14.65 -5.77
CA VAL A 109 7.96 -14.96 -4.48
C VAL A 109 9.02 -15.06 -3.38
N HIS A 110 8.56 -14.84 -2.15
CA HIS A 110 9.35 -15.04 -0.94
C HIS A 110 9.97 -16.45 -0.87
N GLY A 111 11.22 -16.53 -0.42
CA GLY A 111 11.95 -17.79 -0.33
C GLY A 111 12.48 -18.32 -1.67
N VAL A 112 12.16 -17.68 -2.80
CA VAL A 112 12.65 -18.03 -4.14
C VAL A 112 13.55 -16.92 -4.69
N ALA A 113 13.03 -15.71 -4.78
CA ALA A 113 13.79 -14.56 -5.33
C ALA A 113 14.41 -13.68 -4.25
N TYR A 114 13.81 -13.62 -3.08
CA TYR A 114 14.23 -12.79 -1.94
C TYR A 114 13.77 -13.41 -0.61
N GLN A 115 14.32 -12.93 0.48
CA GLN A 115 13.80 -13.17 1.83
C GLN A 115 13.08 -11.90 2.32
N ASP A 116 12.01 -12.08 3.11
CA ASP A 116 11.30 -10.95 3.71
C ASP A 116 12.19 -10.25 4.73
N GLU A 117 12.59 -9.05 4.38
CA GLU A 117 13.21 -8.13 5.32
C GLU A 117 12.44 -6.82 5.31
N ILE A 118 11.85 -6.47 6.44
CA ILE A 118 11.39 -5.10 6.69
C ILE A 118 12.61 -4.34 7.22
N GLN A 119 13.08 -3.39 6.44
CA GLN A 119 14.17 -2.51 6.86
C GLN A 119 13.60 -1.21 7.40
N VAL A 120 13.94 -0.88 8.64
CA VAL A 120 13.61 0.40 9.26
C VAL A 120 14.77 1.36 9.00
N LEU A 121 14.47 2.48 8.39
CA LEU A 121 15.42 3.53 8.05
C LEU A 121 15.21 4.73 8.96
N GLN A 122 16.26 5.17 9.59
CA GLN A 122 16.24 6.41 10.35
C GLN A 122 17.16 7.42 9.68
N PHE A 123 16.55 8.48 9.14
CA PHE A 123 17.29 9.62 8.64
C PHE A 123 17.49 10.63 9.78
N GLN A 124 18.73 11.03 9.99
CA GLN A 124 19.05 12.12 10.91
C GLN A 124 18.76 13.48 10.26
N ALA A 125 18.63 14.52 11.08
CA ALA A 125 18.57 15.87 10.56
C ALA A 125 19.85 16.20 9.77
N GLY A 126 19.71 16.71 8.56
CA GLY A 126 20.81 16.96 7.63
C GLY A 126 21.14 15.79 6.70
N GLU A 127 20.61 14.60 6.94
CA GLU A 127 20.87 13.42 6.11
C GLU A 127 19.89 13.38 4.92
N SER A 128 20.41 13.47 3.71
CA SER A 128 19.62 13.55 2.48
C SER A 128 19.61 12.27 1.64
N LYS A 129 20.40 11.26 2.00
CA LYS A 129 20.50 10.00 1.24
C LYS A 129 20.89 8.83 2.12
N LYS A 130 20.43 7.62 1.75
CA LYS A 130 20.88 6.35 2.31
C LYS A 130 21.12 5.34 1.21
N ASP A 131 22.27 4.72 1.25
CA ASP A 131 22.62 3.57 0.42
C ASP A 131 22.27 2.29 1.19
N LEU A 132 21.58 1.38 0.52
CA LEU A 132 21.02 0.17 1.10
C LEU A 132 21.35 -1.03 0.22
N CYS A 133 21.27 -2.21 0.81
CA CYS A 133 21.46 -3.44 0.09
C CYS A 133 20.44 -4.49 0.50
N LEU A 134 20.05 -5.34 -0.45
CA LEU A 134 19.17 -6.47 -0.27
C LEU A 134 19.76 -7.70 -0.96
N PRO A 135 20.06 -8.78 -0.22
CA PRO A 135 20.51 -10.02 -0.84
C PRO A 135 19.36 -10.67 -1.61
N THR A 136 19.64 -11.07 -2.86
CA THR A 136 18.71 -11.89 -3.63
C THR A 136 19.08 -13.37 -3.51
N LEU A 137 18.11 -14.24 -3.75
CA LEU A 137 18.30 -15.68 -3.67
C LEU A 137 18.69 -16.25 -5.04
N HIS A 138 19.47 -17.32 -5.00
CA HIS A 138 19.80 -18.07 -6.19
C HIS A 138 18.67 -19.06 -6.50
N PHE A 139 18.08 -18.99 -7.68
CA PHE A 139 17.04 -19.89 -8.13
C PHE A 139 17.34 -20.52 -9.50
N ALA A 140 16.81 -21.71 -9.74
CA ALA A 140 17.17 -22.55 -10.91
C ALA A 140 16.40 -22.22 -12.21
N ALA A 141 15.60 -21.16 -12.24
CA ALA A 141 14.79 -20.84 -13.41
C ALA A 141 15.55 -19.93 -14.39
N ASP A 142 15.41 -20.17 -15.69
CA ASP A 142 15.89 -19.28 -16.77
C ASP A 142 14.87 -18.15 -17.07
N LYS A 143 14.22 -17.68 -16.05
CA LYS A 143 13.21 -16.61 -16.15
C LYS A 143 13.60 -15.44 -15.27
N THR A 144 13.40 -14.25 -15.78
CA THR A 144 13.45 -13.05 -14.98
C THR A 144 12.23 -13.01 -14.05
N LEU A 145 12.47 -12.83 -12.78
CA LEU A 145 11.45 -12.62 -11.75
C LEU A 145 11.45 -11.16 -11.33
N ASP A 146 10.30 -10.65 -10.94
CA ASP A 146 10.16 -9.29 -10.44
C ASP A 146 9.48 -9.25 -9.08
N PHE A 147 9.82 -8.24 -8.30
CA PHE A 147 9.15 -7.85 -7.07
C PHE A 147 9.25 -6.33 -6.90
N TYR A 148 8.56 -5.79 -5.91
CA TYR A 148 8.52 -4.36 -5.67
C TYR A 148 9.04 -4.03 -4.28
N LEU A 149 9.84 -2.97 -4.18
CA LEU A 149 10.22 -2.35 -2.92
C LEU A 149 9.25 -1.21 -2.64
N ASN A 150 8.57 -1.28 -1.52
CA ASN A 150 7.64 -0.25 -1.06
C ASN A 150 8.31 0.58 0.03
N LEU A 151 8.39 1.89 -0.16
CA LEU A 151 8.87 2.84 0.82
C LEU A 151 7.67 3.46 1.53
N THR A 152 7.61 3.32 2.84
CA THR A 152 6.50 3.80 3.65
C THR A 152 6.98 4.72 4.77
N VAL A 153 6.18 5.72 5.10
CA VAL A 153 6.34 6.60 6.27
C VAL A 153 5.01 6.59 7.02
N ASP A 154 5.05 6.36 8.32
CA ASP A 154 3.85 6.24 9.17
C ASP A 154 2.80 5.26 8.63
N GLY A 155 3.27 4.19 7.96
CA GLY A 155 2.42 3.17 7.35
C GLY A 155 1.80 3.57 6.01
N GLN A 156 2.11 4.73 5.46
CA GLN A 156 1.66 5.18 4.14
C GLN A 156 2.74 4.93 3.08
N LEU A 157 2.32 4.40 1.92
CA LEU A 157 3.19 4.26 0.77
C LEU A 157 3.56 5.64 0.22
N VAL A 158 4.85 5.93 0.23
CA VAL A 158 5.42 7.19 -0.27
C VAL A 158 5.96 7.00 -1.68
N ASP A 159 6.60 5.84 -1.90
CA ASP A 159 7.24 5.53 -3.17
C ASP A 159 7.40 4.02 -3.37
N GLN A 160 7.62 3.62 -4.62
CA GLN A 160 7.79 2.22 -5.02
C GLN A 160 8.86 2.11 -6.11
N ALA A 161 9.69 1.08 -6.04
CA ALA A 161 10.62 0.69 -7.09
C ALA A 161 10.40 -0.77 -7.51
N GLN A 162 10.48 -1.07 -8.80
CA GLN A 162 10.44 -2.41 -9.34
C GLN A 162 11.85 -3.00 -9.38
N VAL A 163 11.99 -4.24 -8.95
CA VAL A 163 13.24 -5.01 -9.00
C VAL A 163 13.06 -6.18 -9.96
N GLN A 164 13.98 -6.32 -10.88
CA GLN A 164 14.10 -7.47 -11.79
C GLN A 164 15.30 -8.30 -11.43
N VAL A 165 15.10 -9.60 -11.24
CA VAL A 165 16.13 -10.58 -10.90
C VAL A 165 16.26 -11.56 -12.06
N SER A 166 17.42 -11.59 -12.71
CA SER A 166 17.70 -12.42 -13.90
C SER A 166 18.80 -13.47 -13.67
#